data_609fd1d29688c16b60e7bfd21738c9d2
#
_entry.id   609fd1d29688c16b60e7bfd21738c9d2
#
_cell.length_a   1.000
_cell.length_b   1.000
_cell.length_c   1.000
_cell.angle_alpha   90.00
_cell.angle_beta   90.00
_cell.angle_gamma   90.00
#
_symmetry.space_group_name_H-M   'P 1'
#
loop_
_entity.id
_entity.type
_entity.pdbx_description
1 polymer ?
#
loop_
_entity_poly.entity_id
_entity_poly.type
_entity_poly.pdbx_seq_one_letter_code
_entity_poly.pdbx_strand_id
1 'polypeptide(L)'
;MIAATSTMWDVLHWGGETQALIWHPKERRVIAINALGVAPSGATAEFFKSKGMKYPPEFGPLAAVTPGTPGGILVMLAEYGRLSLGEVLAPAIELADGYPMEAQTATLIERNKRKLKEWPDSARVMLPHGSANDDRKGPQAGEIFRQPELAATLRKLVEAEARALKRGASRKQTIMAAYDRFYRGDIATEFAAAVQAQGGLITRDDLANWRVKIEEPRHVSYRGVDVYKLDTWTQGPSMLQALNILENFDLQAMGYNSARYLHTLYQAMNLSFADRDFYYGDPAFAPAEPITGLLSKDYAKARAAQIRDRNDPRIGPGDPYPFQGDSNPFKDLIGAGQGGSAMPAMPAVPAAPVPPNDRPYSPSGVVPTVDSRLPDRSYPLDDAEQAFWRGTTSVIAADAEGWLVSVTPSGGWIPAV
;
A
#
# COMPACT_ATOMS: atom_id res chain seq x y z
N MET A 1 -4.59 13.42 3.20
CA MET A 1 -4.02 12.47 2.25
C MET A 1 -3.33 13.16 1.07
N ILE A 2 -4.04 13.96 0.27
CA ILE A 2 -3.47 14.57 -0.95
C ILE A 2 -2.23 15.42 -0.65
N ALA A 3 -2.24 16.23 0.39
CA ALA A 3 -1.07 17.00 0.83
C ALA A 3 0.16 16.10 1.12
N ALA A 4 -0.06 14.94 1.71
CA ALA A 4 1.01 13.98 2.00
C ALA A 4 1.67 13.39 0.73
N THR A 5 0.97 13.36 -0.43
CA THR A 5 1.59 12.95 -1.69
C THR A 5 2.73 13.86 -2.14
N SER A 6 2.78 15.07 -1.61
CA SER A 6 3.82 16.06 -1.91
C SER A 6 4.99 16.04 -0.92
N THR A 7 4.88 15.28 0.19
CA THR A 7 5.86 15.33 1.29
C THR A 7 6.32 13.99 1.83
N MET A 8 5.59 12.90 1.60
CA MET A 8 5.83 11.58 2.22
C MET A 8 6.01 10.48 1.17
N TRP A 9 6.94 10.67 0.25
CA TRP A 9 7.14 9.76 -0.90
C TRP A 9 7.65 8.37 -0.54
N ASP A 10 8.16 8.18 0.65
CA ASP A 10 8.59 6.88 1.18
C ASP A 10 7.42 5.95 1.52
N VAL A 11 6.21 6.50 1.65
CA VAL A 11 5.00 5.72 1.98
C VAL A 11 3.83 5.99 1.04
N LEU A 12 3.83 7.13 0.34
CA LEU A 12 2.74 7.49 -0.55
C LEU A 12 3.17 8.60 -1.52
N HIS A 13 2.83 8.49 -2.79
CA HIS A 13 3.00 9.57 -3.75
C HIS A 13 1.91 9.57 -4.83
N TRP A 14 1.92 10.61 -5.66
CA TRP A 14 0.89 10.81 -6.68
C TRP A 14 0.84 9.69 -7.72
N GLY A 15 1.99 9.11 -8.07
CA GLY A 15 2.09 7.97 -8.98
C GLY A 15 1.73 6.61 -8.38
N GLY A 16 1.39 6.53 -7.08
CA GLY A 16 1.12 5.30 -6.37
C GLY A 16 -0.30 4.75 -6.55
N GLU A 17 -0.74 4.00 -5.56
CA GLU A 17 -2.03 3.34 -5.52
C GLU A 17 -2.87 3.79 -4.32
N THR A 18 -4.19 3.60 -4.40
CA THR A 18 -5.10 3.96 -3.31
C THR A 18 -6.19 2.92 -3.17
N GLN A 19 -6.42 2.50 -1.95
CA GLN A 19 -7.48 1.60 -1.55
C GLN A 19 -8.23 2.20 -0.36
N ALA A 20 -9.56 2.10 -0.36
CA ALA A 20 -10.36 2.68 0.70
C ALA A 20 -11.61 1.89 1.04
N LEU A 21 -12.06 2.04 2.29
CA LEU A 21 -13.39 1.67 2.75
C LEU A 21 -14.11 2.93 3.20
N ILE A 22 -15.34 3.09 2.76
CA ILE A 22 -16.19 4.25 3.07
C ILE A 22 -17.50 3.75 3.67
N TRP A 23 -17.79 4.12 4.91
CA TRP A 23 -19.12 3.97 5.47
C TRP A 23 -20.03 5.08 4.94
N HIS A 24 -21.11 4.68 4.24
CA HIS A 24 -22.11 5.59 3.71
C HIS A 24 -23.31 5.67 4.68
N PRO A 25 -23.48 6.75 5.46
CA PRO A 25 -24.45 6.80 6.56
C PRO A 25 -25.91 6.69 6.10
N LYS A 26 -26.25 7.26 4.94
CA LYS A 26 -27.63 7.21 4.41
C LYS A 26 -28.00 5.84 3.83
N GLU A 27 -27.05 5.20 3.13
CA GLU A 27 -27.23 3.87 2.54
C GLU A 27 -26.98 2.75 3.56
N ARG A 28 -26.38 3.07 4.71
CA ARG A 28 -26.03 2.16 5.80
C ARG A 28 -25.23 0.95 5.32
N ARG A 29 -24.27 1.21 4.46
CA ARG A 29 -23.35 0.17 3.92
C ARG A 29 -21.92 0.69 3.83
N VAL A 30 -20.98 -0.26 3.78
CA VAL A 30 -19.58 0.01 3.48
C VAL A 30 -19.36 -0.14 1.98
N ILE A 31 -18.60 0.78 1.42
CA ILE A 31 -18.22 0.82 0.00
C ILE A 31 -16.72 0.57 -0.07
N ALA A 32 -16.28 -0.27 -0.98
CA ALA A 32 -14.88 -0.53 -1.26
C ALA A 32 -14.43 0.24 -2.50
N ILE A 33 -13.27 0.89 -2.40
CA ILE A 33 -12.61 1.57 -3.53
C ILE A 33 -11.34 0.81 -3.86
N ASN A 34 -11.29 0.31 -5.09
CA ASN A 34 -10.11 -0.31 -5.66
C ASN A 34 -9.50 0.64 -6.71
N ALA A 35 -8.48 1.35 -6.30
CA ALA A 35 -7.63 2.15 -7.18
C ALA A 35 -6.20 1.63 -7.13
N LEU A 36 -6.05 0.30 -7.22
CA LEU A 36 -4.78 -0.37 -7.39
C LEU A 36 -4.30 -0.19 -8.83
N GLY A 37 -3.04 0.08 -9.01
CA GLY A 37 -2.41 0.09 -10.33
C GLY A 37 -2.35 -1.32 -10.92
N VAL A 38 -2.51 -1.41 -12.23
CA VAL A 38 -2.33 -2.66 -12.96
C VAL A 38 -1.02 -2.65 -13.75
N ALA A 39 -0.45 -3.83 -13.96
CA ALA A 39 0.72 -3.97 -14.82
C ALA A 39 0.40 -3.46 -16.24
N PRO A 40 1.34 -2.77 -16.91
CA PRO A 40 1.18 -2.42 -18.32
C PRO A 40 0.96 -3.66 -19.18
N SER A 41 0.22 -3.53 -20.27
CA SER A 41 -0.09 -4.64 -21.19
C SER A 41 1.16 -5.32 -21.76
N GLY A 42 2.27 -4.59 -21.89
CA GLY A 42 3.56 -5.13 -22.32
C GLY A 42 4.35 -5.89 -21.23
N ALA A 43 3.92 -5.85 -19.97
CA ALA A 43 4.62 -6.49 -18.85
C ALA A 43 4.25 -7.97 -18.72
N THR A 44 4.49 -8.75 -19.78
CA THR A 44 4.16 -10.18 -19.83
C THR A 44 5.30 -11.03 -19.24
N ALA A 45 4.97 -12.26 -18.82
CA ALA A 45 5.97 -13.20 -18.36
C ALA A 45 7.05 -13.51 -19.42
N GLU A 46 6.63 -13.56 -20.69
CA GLU A 46 7.51 -13.77 -21.85
C GLU A 46 8.48 -12.60 -22.03
N PHE A 47 8.00 -11.35 -21.84
CA PHE A 47 8.86 -10.18 -21.91
C PHE A 47 9.99 -10.26 -20.87
N PHE A 48 9.66 -10.50 -19.60
CA PHE A 48 10.68 -10.56 -18.54
C PHE A 48 11.62 -11.77 -18.72
N LYS A 49 11.11 -12.94 -19.11
CA LYS A 49 11.93 -14.12 -19.44
C LYS A 49 12.89 -13.85 -20.60
N SER A 50 12.44 -13.13 -21.64
CA SER A 50 13.31 -12.75 -22.77
C SER A 50 14.47 -11.84 -22.37
N LYS A 51 14.34 -11.12 -21.26
CA LYS A 51 15.37 -10.29 -20.64
C LYS A 51 16.25 -11.05 -19.64
N GLY A 52 16.04 -12.36 -19.48
CA GLY A 52 16.73 -13.18 -18.48
C GLY A 52 16.26 -12.94 -17.04
N MET A 53 15.12 -12.29 -16.85
CA MET A 53 14.57 -11.97 -15.54
C MET A 53 13.59 -13.06 -15.11
N LYS A 54 13.75 -13.56 -13.88
CA LYS A 54 12.80 -14.52 -13.26
C LYS A 54 11.51 -13.82 -12.79
N TYR A 55 11.64 -12.58 -12.34
CA TYR A 55 10.58 -11.71 -11.86
C TYR A 55 10.78 -10.30 -12.41
N PRO A 56 9.74 -9.45 -12.44
CA PRO A 56 9.91 -8.02 -12.65
C PRO A 56 10.94 -7.44 -11.67
N PRO A 57 11.72 -6.41 -12.06
CA PRO A 57 12.67 -5.79 -11.15
C PRO A 57 11.94 -5.09 -10.00
N GLU A 58 12.61 -4.94 -8.87
CA GLU A 58 12.05 -4.28 -7.69
C GLU A 58 11.93 -2.76 -7.88
N PHE A 59 12.78 -2.17 -8.69
CA PHE A 59 12.90 -0.72 -8.89
C PHE A 59 13.01 -0.35 -10.37
N GLY A 60 12.76 0.92 -10.64
CA GLY A 60 12.94 1.53 -11.95
C GLY A 60 11.74 1.38 -12.89
N PRO A 61 11.85 1.89 -14.13
CA PRO A 61 10.71 2.02 -15.05
C PRO A 61 10.02 0.70 -15.42
N LEU A 62 10.73 -0.44 -15.35
CA LEU A 62 10.16 -1.77 -15.61
C LEU A 62 9.32 -2.32 -14.42
N ALA A 63 9.46 -1.74 -13.23
CA ALA A 63 8.64 -2.06 -12.07
C ALA A 63 7.35 -1.23 -12.02
N ALA A 64 7.24 -0.19 -12.87
CA ALA A 64 6.13 0.74 -12.82
C ALA A 64 4.80 0.09 -13.24
N VAL A 65 3.76 0.41 -12.48
CA VAL A 65 2.36 0.06 -12.77
C VAL A 65 1.56 1.32 -13.06
N THR A 66 0.36 1.17 -13.62
CA THR A 66 -0.54 2.31 -13.88
C THR A 66 -0.81 3.07 -12.58
N PRO A 67 -0.61 4.41 -12.53
CA PRO A 67 -0.89 5.20 -11.33
C PRO A 67 -2.36 5.11 -10.91
N GLY A 68 -2.62 4.65 -9.69
CA GLY A 68 -3.97 4.50 -9.14
C GLY A 68 -4.41 5.65 -8.25
N THR A 69 -3.48 6.27 -7.51
CA THR A 69 -3.79 7.34 -6.53
C THR A 69 -4.57 8.51 -7.14
N PRO A 70 -4.19 9.09 -8.30
CA PRO A 70 -4.96 10.18 -8.90
C PRO A 70 -6.41 9.80 -9.14
N GLY A 71 -6.64 8.62 -9.73
CA GLY A 71 -7.97 8.12 -10.03
C GLY A 71 -8.78 7.85 -8.78
N GLY A 72 -8.20 7.20 -7.79
CA GLY A 72 -8.85 6.92 -6.50
C GLY A 72 -9.33 8.18 -5.81
N ILE A 73 -8.48 9.20 -5.71
CA ILE A 73 -8.81 10.50 -5.15
C ILE A 73 -9.96 11.17 -5.92
N LEU A 74 -9.84 11.25 -7.25
CA LEU A 74 -10.81 11.95 -8.10
C LEU A 74 -12.17 11.24 -8.07
N VAL A 75 -12.22 9.91 -8.12
CA VAL A 75 -13.48 9.16 -8.03
C VAL A 75 -14.12 9.28 -6.65
N MET A 76 -13.36 9.12 -5.56
CA MET A 76 -13.90 9.32 -4.21
C MET A 76 -14.45 10.75 -4.02
N LEU A 77 -13.76 11.76 -4.52
CA LEU A 77 -14.22 13.14 -4.45
C LEU A 77 -15.49 13.36 -5.31
N ALA A 78 -15.52 12.80 -6.53
CA ALA A 78 -16.67 12.97 -7.43
C ALA A 78 -17.93 12.31 -6.90
N GLU A 79 -17.82 11.08 -6.35
CA GLU A 79 -18.98 10.30 -5.90
C GLU A 79 -19.44 10.67 -4.49
N TYR A 80 -18.52 10.89 -3.57
CA TYR A 80 -18.84 11.00 -2.13
C TYR A 80 -18.46 12.35 -1.51
N GLY A 81 -17.61 13.14 -2.14
CA GLY A 81 -17.16 14.42 -1.62
C GLY A 81 -18.13 15.58 -1.94
N ARG A 82 -17.86 16.73 -1.33
CA ARG A 82 -18.65 17.97 -1.52
C ARG A 82 -17.84 19.16 -2.01
N LEU A 83 -16.56 19.19 -1.69
CA LEU A 83 -15.65 20.26 -2.08
C LEU A 83 -15.35 20.18 -3.58
N SER A 84 -14.88 21.27 -4.15
CA SER A 84 -14.28 21.30 -5.49
C SER A 84 -12.91 20.63 -5.48
N LEU A 85 -12.44 20.25 -6.65
CA LEU A 85 -11.10 19.72 -6.79
C LEU A 85 -10.03 20.79 -6.45
N GLY A 86 -10.30 22.04 -6.82
CA GLY A 86 -9.42 23.17 -6.49
C GLY A 86 -9.21 23.32 -4.99
N GLU A 87 -10.29 23.27 -4.18
CA GLU A 87 -10.19 23.32 -2.72
C GLU A 87 -9.40 22.16 -2.14
N VAL A 88 -9.63 20.94 -2.65
CA VAL A 88 -8.98 19.72 -2.13
C VAL A 88 -7.51 19.64 -2.51
N LEU A 89 -7.12 20.13 -3.69
CA LEU A 89 -5.73 20.13 -4.16
C LEU A 89 -4.89 21.32 -3.64
N ALA A 90 -5.53 22.40 -3.16
CA ALA A 90 -4.81 23.61 -2.75
C ALA A 90 -3.66 23.33 -1.76
N PRO A 91 -3.82 22.55 -0.68
CA PRO A 91 -2.72 22.27 0.25
C PRO A 91 -1.59 21.46 -0.40
N ALA A 92 -1.89 20.56 -1.33
CA ALA A 92 -0.87 19.78 -2.02
C ALA A 92 -0.07 20.65 -3.00
N ILE A 93 -0.74 21.57 -3.68
CA ILE A 93 -0.09 22.54 -4.57
C ILE A 93 0.83 23.47 -3.77
N GLU A 94 0.37 23.97 -2.63
CA GLU A 94 1.16 24.81 -1.74
C GLU A 94 2.45 24.09 -1.28
N LEU A 95 2.34 22.85 -0.84
CA LEU A 95 3.48 22.04 -0.43
C LEU A 95 4.41 21.70 -1.61
N ALA A 96 3.86 21.45 -2.80
CA ALA A 96 4.67 21.22 -4.00
C ALA A 96 5.41 22.50 -4.47
N ASP A 97 4.84 23.67 -4.24
CA ASP A 97 5.52 24.96 -4.48
C ASP A 97 6.70 25.19 -3.53
N GLY A 98 6.68 24.59 -2.35
CA GLY A 98 7.81 24.57 -1.44
C GLY A 98 7.43 24.38 0.03
N TYR A 99 8.13 23.48 0.69
CA TYR A 99 7.99 23.27 2.13
C TYR A 99 9.36 22.95 2.77
N PRO A 100 9.57 23.21 4.06
CA PRO A 100 10.80 22.86 4.74
C PRO A 100 10.92 21.34 4.87
N MET A 101 11.99 20.77 4.26
CA MET A 101 12.25 19.34 4.28
C MET A 101 12.44 18.84 5.72
N GLU A 102 11.74 17.79 6.11
CA GLU A 102 11.95 17.19 7.41
C GLU A 102 13.19 16.27 7.44
N ALA A 103 13.75 16.07 8.64
CA ALA A 103 15.06 15.45 8.79
C ALA A 103 15.09 13.96 8.38
N GLN A 104 14.01 13.23 8.59
CA GLN A 104 13.93 11.81 8.27
C GLN A 104 13.97 11.59 6.76
N THR A 105 13.14 12.31 6.00
CA THR A 105 13.11 12.21 4.52
C THR A 105 14.41 12.73 3.90
N ALA A 106 14.95 13.84 4.41
CA ALA A 106 16.27 14.34 3.97
C ALA A 106 17.37 13.28 4.13
N THR A 107 17.38 12.59 5.25
CA THR A 107 18.34 11.51 5.53
C THR A 107 18.09 10.29 4.62
N LEU A 108 16.82 9.91 4.40
CA LEU A 108 16.46 8.79 3.56
C LEU A 108 16.84 9.02 2.09
N ILE A 109 16.59 10.21 1.56
CA ILE A 109 17.02 10.61 0.21
C ILE A 109 18.55 10.52 0.09
N GLU A 110 19.28 11.10 1.05
CA GLU A 110 20.74 11.11 1.01
C GLU A 110 21.35 9.70 1.07
N ARG A 111 20.80 8.80 1.90
CA ARG A 111 21.21 7.40 1.97
C ARG A 111 20.99 6.65 0.65
N ASN A 112 19.92 6.97 -0.06
CA ASN A 112 19.57 6.34 -1.33
C ASN A 112 20.13 7.06 -2.56
N LYS A 113 20.96 8.10 -2.41
CA LYS A 113 21.47 8.93 -3.51
C LYS A 113 22.14 8.13 -4.62
N ARG A 114 22.82 7.02 -4.30
CA ARG A 114 23.46 6.15 -5.29
C ARG A 114 22.43 5.53 -6.21
N LYS A 115 21.34 5.02 -5.64
CA LYS A 115 20.25 4.38 -6.38
C LYS A 115 19.46 5.42 -7.18
N LEU A 116 19.12 6.54 -6.57
CA LEU A 116 18.39 7.63 -7.24
C LEU A 116 19.12 8.16 -8.48
N LYS A 117 20.46 8.15 -8.49
CA LYS A 117 21.26 8.57 -9.66
C LYS A 117 21.12 7.65 -10.87
N GLU A 118 20.63 6.43 -10.71
CA GLU A 118 20.40 5.51 -11.83
C GLU A 118 19.27 6.01 -12.76
N TRP A 119 18.37 6.87 -12.25
CA TRP A 119 17.23 7.41 -12.98
C TRP A 119 17.32 8.93 -13.06
N PRO A 120 17.46 9.50 -14.27
CA PRO A 120 17.70 10.92 -14.45
C PRO A 120 16.64 11.84 -13.82
N ASP A 121 15.35 11.47 -13.94
CA ASP A 121 14.26 12.28 -13.39
C ASP A 121 14.21 12.21 -11.87
N SER A 122 14.42 11.03 -11.28
CA SER A 122 14.52 10.87 -9.82
C SER A 122 15.71 11.66 -9.26
N ALA A 123 16.86 11.57 -9.93
CA ALA A 123 18.04 12.36 -9.56
C ALA A 123 17.79 13.87 -9.62
N ARG A 124 17.12 14.33 -10.68
CA ARG A 124 16.81 15.76 -10.88
C ARG A 124 15.90 16.31 -9.79
N VAL A 125 14.91 15.55 -9.36
CA VAL A 125 13.97 15.98 -8.34
C VAL A 125 14.53 15.82 -6.93
N MET A 126 15.11 14.65 -6.62
CA MET A 126 15.47 14.27 -5.25
C MET A 126 16.88 14.70 -4.84
N LEU A 127 17.77 15.02 -5.80
CA LEU A 127 19.15 15.36 -5.52
C LEU A 127 19.46 16.80 -5.97
N PRO A 128 18.88 17.84 -5.30
CA PRO A 128 19.04 19.23 -5.71
C PRO A 128 20.50 19.72 -5.68
N HIS A 129 21.36 19.06 -4.89
CA HIS A 129 22.79 19.35 -4.81
C HIS A 129 23.64 18.43 -5.71
N GLY A 130 23.06 17.82 -6.74
CA GLY A 130 23.72 16.86 -7.62
C GLY A 130 25.02 17.36 -8.25
N SER A 131 25.09 18.64 -8.60
CA SER A 131 26.27 19.33 -9.20
C SER A 131 27.22 19.93 -8.19
N ALA A 132 26.91 19.98 -6.90
CA ALA A 132 27.81 20.55 -5.89
C ALA A 132 29.03 19.64 -5.67
N ASN A 133 30.16 20.26 -5.33
CA ASN A 133 31.39 19.53 -4.95
C ASN A 133 31.30 18.88 -3.57
N ASP A 134 30.23 19.12 -2.85
CA ASP A 134 29.92 18.50 -1.58
C ASP A 134 29.57 17.00 -1.77
N ASP A 135 29.88 16.18 -0.77
CA ASP A 135 29.47 14.78 -0.72
C ASP A 135 27.96 14.61 -0.60
N ARG A 136 27.27 15.56 0.02
CA ARG A 136 25.83 15.58 0.13
C ARG A 136 25.18 15.93 -1.21
N LYS A 137 24.18 15.14 -1.65
CA LYS A 137 23.46 15.35 -2.91
C LYS A 137 21.96 15.60 -2.68
N GLY A 138 21.38 15.02 -1.64
CA GLY A 138 20.00 15.24 -1.22
C GLY A 138 19.81 16.55 -0.47
N PRO A 139 18.55 17.00 -0.27
CA PRO A 139 18.24 18.21 0.48
C PRO A 139 18.68 18.10 1.94
N GLN A 140 18.87 19.23 2.61
CA GLN A 140 19.11 19.28 4.05
C GLN A 140 17.81 19.44 4.82
N ALA A 141 17.80 19.00 6.08
CA ALA A 141 16.69 19.26 6.99
C ALA A 141 16.45 20.77 7.14
N GLY A 142 15.19 21.21 6.98
CA GLY A 142 14.82 22.62 6.99
C GLY A 142 15.01 23.37 5.66
N GLU A 143 15.68 22.79 4.68
CA GLU A 143 15.80 23.35 3.34
C GLU A 143 14.43 23.37 2.64
N ILE A 144 14.14 24.43 1.90
CA ILE A 144 12.90 24.53 1.13
C ILE A 144 12.98 23.63 -0.09
N PHE A 145 12.25 22.53 -0.04
CA PHE A 145 12.13 21.58 -1.14
C PHE A 145 10.96 21.94 -2.05
N ARG A 146 11.15 21.87 -3.37
CA ARG A 146 10.18 22.27 -4.38
C ARG A 146 10.01 21.18 -5.43
N GLN A 147 8.78 21.00 -5.88
CA GLN A 147 8.39 20.07 -6.94
C GLN A 147 7.58 20.83 -8.01
N PRO A 148 8.20 21.68 -8.80
CA PRO A 148 7.48 22.58 -9.71
C PRO A 148 6.69 21.82 -10.77
N GLU A 149 7.16 20.68 -11.25
CA GLU A 149 6.45 19.85 -12.24
C GLU A 149 5.21 19.19 -11.63
N LEU A 150 5.28 18.72 -10.37
CA LEU A 150 4.13 18.21 -9.65
C LEU A 150 3.10 19.33 -9.45
N ALA A 151 3.52 20.49 -8.96
CA ALA A 151 2.65 21.65 -8.79
C ALA A 151 1.95 22.05 -10.11
N ALA A 152 2.69 22.07 -11.22
CA ALA A 152 2.14 22.35 -12.54
C ALA A 152 1.10 21.29 -12.96
N THR A 153 1.37 20.01 -12.71
CA THR A 153 0.44 18.91 -13.01
C THR A 153 -0.85 19.03 -12.18
N LEU A 154 -0.73 19.30 -10.88
CA LEU A 154 -1.90 19.50 -10.02
C LEU A 154 -2.74 20.70 -10.48
N ARG A 155 -2.11 21.80 -10.88
CA ARG A 155 -2.78 22.96 -11.48
C ARG A 155 -3.48 22.66 -12.80
N LYS A 156 -2.91 21.80 -13.66
CA LYS A 156 -3.56 21.33 -14.88
C LYS A 156 -4.88 20.60 -14.55
N LEU A 157 -4.96 19.84 -13.45
CA LEU A 157 -6.19 19.17 -13.02
C LEU A 157 -7.24 20.17 -12.56
N VAL A 158 -6.88 21.15 -11.73
CA VAL A 158 -7.79 22.24 -11.29
C VAL A 158 -8.28 23.04 -12.49
N GLU A 159 -7.43 23.32 -13.47
CA GLU A 159 -7.82 24.01 -14.70
C GLU A 159 -8.82 23.19 -15.53
N ALA A 160 -8.71 21.86 -15.58
CA ALA A 160 -9.69 21.02 -16.26
C ALA A 160 -11.07 21.09 -15.60
N GLU A 161 -11.12 21.05 -14.26
CA GLU A 161 -12.35 21.31 -13.49
C GLU A 161 -12.97 22.67 -13.84
N ALA A 162 -12.17 23.74 -13.75
CA ALA A 162 -12.64 25.11 -14.01
C ALA A 162 -13.15 25.29 -15.45
N ARG A 163 -12.47 24.69 -16.43
CA ARG A 163 -12.94 24.74 -17.83
C ARG A 163 -14.25 23.98 -18.04
N ALA A 164 -14.43 22.83 -17.38
CA ALA A 164 -15.67 22.07 -17.45
C ALA A 164 -16.83 22.82 -16.78
N LEU A 165 -16.57 23.44 -15.61
CA LEU A 165 -17.54 24.28 -14.91
C LEU A 165 -18.03 25.44 -15.77
N LYS A 166 -17.11 26.15 -16.47
CA LYS A 166 -17.47 27.23 -17.38
C LYS A 166 -18.36 26.78 -18.56
N ARG A 167 -18.34 25.51 -18.91
CA ARG A 167 -19.20 24.89 -19.91
C ARG A 167 -20.54 24.40 -19.36
N GLY A 168 -20.83 24.62 -18.08
CA GLY A 168 -22.08 24.22 -17.43
C GLY A 168 -22.11 22.75 -16.99
N ALA A 169 -20.97 22.08 -16.88
CA ALA A 169 -20.91 20.72 -16.40
C ALA A 169 -21.28 20.64 -14.89
N SER A 170 -21.93 19.54 -14.49
CA SER A 170 -22.22 19.28 -13.08
C SER A 170 -20.93 19.07 -12.29
N ARG A 171 -20.97 19.23 -10.94
CA ARG A 171 -19.81 19.02 -10.07
C ARG A 171 -19.09 17.69 -10.35
N LYS A 172 -19.82 16.58 -10.44
CA LYS A 172 -19.25 15.27 -10.75
C LYS A 172 -18.53 15.28 -12.12
N GLN A 173 -19.17 15.86 -13.13
CA GLN A 173 -18.58 15.96 -14.46
C GLN A 173 -17.34 16.85 -14.50
N THR A 174 -17.28 17.91 -13.68
CA THR A 174 -16.11 18.79 -13.63
C THR A 174 -14.89 18.06 -13.04
N ILE A 175 -15.08 17.28 -11.98
CA ILE A 175 -14.03 16.47 -11.37
C ILE A 175 -13.58 15.36 -12.34
N MET A 176 -14.53 14.71 -13.01
CA MET A 176 -14.21 13.67 -14.00
C MET A 176 -13.49 14.23 -15.24
N ALA A 177 -13.65 15.51 -15.57
CA ALA A 177 -12.84 16.15 -16.61
C ALA A 177 -11.35 16.23 -16.22
N ALA A 178 -11.04 16.38 -14.94
CA ALA A 178 -9.66 16.26 -14.45
C ALA A 178 -9.15 14.81 -14.52
N TYR A 179 -9.99 13.82 -14.19
CA TYR A 179 -9.69 12.40 -14.38
C TYR A 179 -9.32 12.09 -15.83
N ASP A 180 -10.14 12.57 -16.78
CA ASP A 180 -9.89 12.36 -18.21
C ASP A 180 -8.61 13.06 -18.68
N ARG A 181 -8.30 14.25 -18.14
CA ARG A 181 -7.04 14.94 -18.47
C ARG A 181 -5.83 14.15 -18.00
N PHE A 182 -5.91 13.52 -16.82
CA PHE A 182 -4.81 12.70 -16.29
C PHE A 182 -4.62 11.42 -17.11
N TYR A 183 -5.69 10.64 -17.34
CA TYR A 183 -5.56 9.30 -17.91
C TYR A 183 -5.69 9.26 -19.45
N ARG A 184 -6.24 10.31 -20.09
CA ARG A 184 -6.51 10.34 -21.54
C ARG A 184 -6.03 11.60 -22.23
N GLY A 185 -5.68 12.63 -21.47
CA GLY A 185 -5.29 13.94 -21.99
C GLY A 185 -3.79 14.11 -22.20
N ASP A 186 -3.37 15.37 -22.09
CA ASP A 186 -1.98 15.80 -22.22
C ASP A 186 -1.07 15.16 -21.18
N ILE A 187 -1.53 15.02 -19.93
CA ILE A 187 -0.77 14.40 -18.85
C ILE A 187 -0.44 12.94 -19.20
N ALA A 188 -1.42 12.15 -19.67
CA ALA A 188 -1.18 10.77 -20.09
C ALA A 188 -0.16 10.66 -21.21
N THR A 189 -0.19 11.61 -22.15
CA THR A 189 0.73 11.63 -23.29
C THR A 189 2.17 11.86 -22.84
N GLU A 190 2.36 12.87 -21.99
CA GLU A 190 3.66 13.25 -21.45
C GLU A 190 4.22 12.13 -20.55
N PHE A 191 3.38 11.58 -19.66
CA PHE A 191 3.74 10.52 -18.73
C PHE A 191 4.18 9.23 -19.46
N ALA A 192 3.37 8.74 -20.42
CA ALA A 192 3.71 7.53 -21.15
C ALA A 192 5.00 7.71 -21.97
N ALA A 193 5.18 8.86 -22.61
CA ALA A 193 6.40 9.17 -23.35
C ALA A 193 7.64 9.17 -22.46
N ALA A 194 7.55 9.79 -21.26
CA ALA A 194 8.67 9.84 -20.32
C ALA A 194 9.04 8.46 -19.77
N VAL A 195 8.04 7.64 -19.38
CA VAL A 195 8.27 6.29 -18.90
C VAL A 195 8.91 5.41 -19.98
N GLN A 196 8.42 5.47 -21.22
CA GLN A 196 8.97 4.70 -22.34
C GLN A 196 10.37 5.15 -22.74
N ALA A 197 10.68 6.44 -22.69
CA ALA A 197 12.02 6.95 -22.94
C ALA A 197 13.06 6.40 -21.96
N GLN A 198 12.65 6.00 -20.76
CA GLN A 198 13.49 5.36 -19.75
C GLN A 198 13.41 3.82 -19.79
N GLY A 199 12.80 3.23 -20.83
CA GLY A 199 12.68 1.79 -21.02
C GLY A 199 11.52 1.13 -20.27
N GLY A 200 10.60 1.89 -19.69
CA GLY A 200 9.37 1.39 -19.07
C GLY A 200 8.31 0.99 -20.10
N LEU A 201 7.25 0.33 -19.64
CA LEU A 201 6.27 -0.35 -20.49
C LEU A 201 4.91 0.35 -20.56
N ILE A 202 4.64 1.34 -19.70
CA ILE A 202 3.33 2.00 -19.65
C ILE A 202 3.08 2.74 -20.95
N THR A 203 1.94 2.43 -21.58
CA THR A 203 1.46 3.08 -22.81
C THR A 203 0.32 4.04 -22.50
N ARG A 204 -0.02 4.87 -23.50
CA ARG A 204 -1.23 5.70 -23.44
C ARG A 204 -2.50 4.87 -23.31
N ASP A 205 -2.55 3.72 -23.97
CA ASP A 205 -3.71 2.82 -23.93
C ASP A 205 -3.86 2.15 -22.56
N ASP A 206 -2.76 1.79 -21.91
CA ASP A 206 -2.80 1.29 -20.53
C ASP A 206 -3.42 2.33 -19.59
N LEU A 207 -3.00 3.59 -19.68
CA LEU A 207 -3.58 4.68 -18.90
C LEU A 207 -5.05 4.92 -19.29
N ALA A 208 -5.37 5.00 -20.57
CA ALA A 208 -6.71 5.31 -21.06
C ALA A 208 -7.74 4.22 -20.72
N ASN A 209 -7.31 2.96 -20.60
CA ASN A 209 -8.18 1.82 -20.30
C ASN A 209 -8.33 1.55 -18.81
N TRP A 210 -7.41 2.01 -17.98
CA TRP A 210 -7.48 1.81 -16.53
C TRP A 210 -8.68 2.55 -15.90
N ARG A 211 -9.29 1.93 -14.89
CA ARG A 211 -10.45 2.47 -14.16
C ARG A 211 -10.38 2.13 -12.68
N VAL A 212 -10.80 3.07 -11.87
CA VAL A 212 -11.13 2.80 -10.47
C VAL A 212 -12.35 1.89 -10.42
N LYS A 213 -12.32 0.87 -9.57
CA LYS A 213 -13.47 0.01 -9.32
C LYS A 213 -14.11 0.39 -7.97
N ILE A 214 -15.43 0.47 -7.96
CA ILE A 214 -16.23 0.57 -6.73
C ILE A 214 -16.81 -0.82 -6.52
N GLU A 215 -16.46 -1.43 -5.40
CA GLU A 215 -16.69 -2.85 -5.13
C GLU A 215 -17.47 -3.03 -3.83
N GLU A 216 -18.11 -4.21 -3.67
CA GLU A 216 -18.63 -4.62 -2.37
C GLU A 216 -17.48 -5.19 -1.54
N PRO A 217 -17.30 -4.72 -0.29
CA PRO A 217 -16.25 -5.24 0.57
C PRO A 217 -16.56 -6.65 1.08
N ARG A 218 -15.54 -7.43 1.40
CA ARG A 218 -15.68 -8.65 2.16
C ARG A 218 -15.95 -8.33 3.63
N HIS A 219 -16.74 -9.16 4.30
CA HIS A 219 -17.01 -8.96 5.72
C HIS A 219 -17.22 -10.29 6.45
N VAL A 220 -17.02 -10.26 7.75
CA VAL A 220 -17.40 -11.30 8.70
C VAL A 220 -17.96 -10.64 9.95
N SER A 221 -18.88 -11.31 10.64
CA SER A 221 -19.26 -10.91 11.99
C SER A 221 -18.28 -11.55 12.97
N TYR A 222 -17.65 -10.76 13.83
CA TYR A 222 -16.77 -11.19 14.90
C TYR A 222 -17.36 -10.74 16.25
N ARG A 223 -17.84 -11.68 17.04
CA ARG A 223 -18.44 -11.41 18.36
C ARG A 223 -19.53 -10.33 18.31
N GLY A 224 -20.36 -10.36 17.26
CA GLY A 224 -21.46 -9.40 17.08
C GLY A 224 -21.07 -8.07 16.47
N VAL A 225 -19.81 -7.89 16.05
CA VAL A 225 -19.32 -6.71 15.31
C VAL A 225 -19.00 -7.12 13.89
N ASP A 226 -19.58 -6.42 12.91
CA ASP A 226 -19.25 -6.64 11.51
C ASP A 226 -17.92 -5.95 11.16
N VAL A 227 -16.99 -6.74 10.63
CA VAL A 227 -15.66 -6.30 10.24
C VAL A 227 -15.53 -6.39 8.73
N TYR A 228 -15.22 -5.27 8.09
CA TYR A 228 -15.13 -5.13 6.64
C TYR A 228 -13.68 -5.00 6.17
N LYS A 229 -13.35 -5.64 5.06
CA LYS A 229 -12.05 -5.54 4.38
C LYS A 229 -12.25 -5.54 2.87
N LEU A 230 -11.24 -5.09 2.15
CA LEU A 230 -11.17 -5.22 0.70
C LEU A 230 -10.97 -6.68 0.29
N ASP A 231 -11.15 -6.99 -0.98
CA ASP A 231 -11.08 -8.37 -1.50
C ASP A 231 -9.64 -8.91 -1.59
N THR A 232 -9.49 -10.11 -2.15
CA THR A 232 -8.24 -10.92 -2.23
C THR A 232 -7.10 -10.26 -3.00
N TRP A 233 -7.36 -9.24 -3.80
CA TRP A 233 -6.32 -8.37 -4.36
C TRP A 233 -5.59 -7.54 -3.27
N THR A 234 -6.05 -7.61 -2.02
CA THR A 234 -5.36 -7.13 -0.82
C THR A 234 -5.18 -8.26 0.19
N GLN A 235 -4.52 -7.97 1.29
CA GLN A 235 -4.37 -8.90 2.42
C GLN A 235 -5.54 -8.84 3.41
N GLY A 236 -6.59 -8.06 3.10
CA GLY A 236 -7.74 -7.84 3.96
C GLY A 236 -8.43 -9.11 4.45
N PRO A 237 -8.80 -10.03 3.55
CA PRO A 237 -9.54 -11.23 3.95
C PRO A 237 -8.76 -12.16 4.88
N SER A 238 -7.42 -12.16 4.88
CA SER A 238 -6.63 -12.94 5.85
C SER A 238 -6.86 -12.48 7.30
N MET A 239 -7.08 -11.18 7.53
CA MET A 239 -7.49 -10.68 8.85
C MET A 239 -8.88 -11.18 9.22
N LEU A 240 -9.84 -11.16 8.29
CA LEU A 240 -11.21 -11.68 8.54
C LEU A 240 -11.18 -13.17 8.90
N GLN A 241 -10.38 -13.95 8.20
CA GLN A 241 -10.16 -15.36 8.47
C GLN A 241 -9.52 -15.58 9.85
N ALA A 242 -8.48 -14.82 10.19
CA ALA A 242 -7.86 -14.90 11.51
C ALA A 242 -8.85 -14.58 12.64
N LEU A 243 -9.72 -13.58 12.46
CA LEU A 243 -10.77 -13.25 13.42
C LEU A 243 -11.77 -14.41 13.57
N ASN A 244 -12.21 -15.03 12.47
CA ASN A 244 -13.09 -16.21 12.53
C ASN A 244 -12.44 -17.38 13.27
N ILE A 245 -11.13 -17.62 13.09
CA ILE A 245 -10.39 -18.64 13.83
C ILE A 245 -10.36 -18.30 15.32
N LEU A 246 -10.03 -17.04 15.67
CA LEU A 246 -9.91 -16.56 17.05
C LEU A 246 -11.25 -16.57 17.80
N GLU A 247 -12.37 -16.49 17.10
CA GLU A 247 -13.70 -16.53 17.72
C GLU A 247 -14.00 -17.86 18.43
N ASN A 248 -13.25 -18.93 18.08
CA ASN A 248 -13.36 -20.25 18.74
C ASN A 248 -12.63 -20.33 20.09
N PHE A 249 -12.02 -19.25 20.57
CA PHE A 249 -11.25 -19.22 21.82
C PHE A 249 -11.78 -18.15 22.78
N ASP A 250 -11.75 -18.44 24.06
CA ASP A 250 -11.99 -17.44 25.11
C ASP A 250 -10.69 -16.63 25.35
N LEU A 251 -10.47 -15.63 24.52
CA LEU A 251 -9.29 -14.77 24.61
C LEU A 251 -9.27 -13.95 25.91
N GLN A 252 -10.43 -13.63 26.48
CA GLN A 252 -10.53 -12.88 27.72
C GLN A 252 -9.99 -13.71 28.89
N ALA A 253 -10.40 -14.99 28.98
CA ALA A 253 -9.93 -15.92 30.00
C ALA A 253 -8.42 -16.24 29.89
N MET A 254 -7.83 -16.04 28.71
CA MET A 254 -6.37 -16.19 28.54
C MET A 254 -5.57 -15.05 29.21
N GLY A 255 -6.19 -13.92 29.43
CA GLY A 255 -5.55 -12.69 29.89
C GLY A 255 -4.83 -11.94 28.77
N TYR A 256 -5.08 -10.63 28.67
CA TYR A 256 -4.48 -9.78 27.65
C TYR A 256 -2.95 -9.83 27.72
N ASN A 257 -2.31 -10.00 26.57
CA ASN A 257 -0.87 -10.05 26.39
C ASN A 257 -0.14 -11.17 27.18
N SER A 258 -0.87 -12.19 27.66
CA SER A 258 -0.26 -13.39 28.25
C SER A 258 0.42 -14.24 27.18
N ALA A 259 1.35 -15.12 27.57
CA ALA A 259 2.00 -16.06 26.66
C ALA A 259 0.97 -16.92 25.89
N ARG A 260 -0.10 -17.38 26.57
CA ARG A 260 -1.16 -18.15 25.95
C ARG A 260 -1.96 -17.33 24.92
N TYR A 261 -2.28 -16.08 25.26
CA TYR A 261 -2.96 -15.15 24.33
C TYR A 261 -2.13 -14.92 23.08
N LEU A 262 -0.86 -14.52 23.25
CA LEU A 262 0.05 -14.26 22.15
C LEU A 262 0.29 -15.48 21.26
N HIS A 263 0.45 -16.64 21.89
CA HIS A 263 0.63 -17.90 21.19
C HIS A 263 -0.60 -18.29 20.33
N THR A 264 -1.81 -18.14 20.88
CA THR A 264 -3.05 -18.39 20.15
C THR A 264 -3.22 -17.41 18.98
N LEU A 265 -2.97 -16.12 19.21
CA LEU A 265 -3.01 -15.08 18.17
C LEU A 265 -2.02 -15.39 17.04
N TYR A 266 -0.77 -15.70 17.39
CA TYR A 266 0.27 -16.05 16.43
C TYR A 266 -0.12 -17.25 15.56
N GLN A 267 -0.62 -18.34 16.16
CA GLN A 267 -1.01 -19.51 15.40
C GLN A 267 -2.23 -19.25 14.49
N ALA A 268 -3.22 -18.48 14.95
CA ALA A 268 -4.37 -18.11 14.14
C ALA A 268 -3.94 -17.28 12.91
N MET A 269 -3.03 -16.34 13.09
CA MET A 269 -2.47 -15.57 11.98
C MET A 269 -1.65 -16.45 11.03
N ASN A 270 -0.83 -17.37 11.57
CA ASN A 270 0.00 -18.26 10.77
C ASN A 270 -0.84 -19.19 9.87
N LEU A 271 -1.95 -19.74 10.41
CA LEU A 271 -2.91 -20.53 9.65
C LEU A 271 -3.57 -19.71 8.52
N SER A 272 -3.99 -18.49 8.85
CA SER A 272 -4.58 -17.57 7.87
C SER A 272 -3.58 -17.15 6.77
N PHE A 273 -2.32 -16.91 7.14
CA PHE A 273 -1.27 -16.56 6.18
C PHE A 273 -0.90 -17.75 5.28
N ALA A 274 -0.88 -18.98 5.80
CA ALA A 274 -0.64 -20.17 4.98
C ALA A 274 -1.73 -20.33 3.91
N ASP A 275 -2.98 -20.07 4.25
CA ASP A 275 -4.09 -20.08 3.28
C ASP A 275 -3.98 -18.91 2.29
N ARG A 276 -3.64 -17.69 2.75
CA ARG A 276 -3.42 -16.53 1.90
C ARG A 276 -2.33 -16.80 0.85
N ASP A 277 -1.18 -17.26 1.29
CA ASP A 277 -0.02 -17.47 0.43
C ASP A 277 -0.27 -18.52 -0.66
N PHE A 278 -1.23 -19.40 -0.43
CA PHE A 278 -1.59 -20.45 -1.37
C PHE A 278 -2.75 -20.07 -2.31
N TYR A 279 -3.77 -19.39 -1.81
CA TYR A 279 -5.02 -19.16 -2.54
C TYR A 279 -5.22 -17.75 -3.07
N TYR A 280 -4.55 -16.72 -2.49
CA TYR A 280 -4.80 -15.36 -2.94
C TYR A 280 -4.02 -15.04 -4.21
N GLY A 281 -4.69 -14.33 -5.11
CA GLY A 281 -4.15 -13.87 -6.37
C GLY A 281 -4.85 -12.61 -6.83
N ASP A 282 -4.80 -12.36 -8.13
CA ASP A 282 -5.59 -11.32 -8.75
C ASP A 282 -6.97 -11.90 -9.16
N PRO A 283 -8.08 -11.46 -8.53
CA PRO A 283 -9.41 -12.01 -8.78
C PRO A 283 -9.92 -11.77 -10.21
N ALA A 284 -9.19 -11.01 -11.03
CA ALA A 284 -9.48 -10.87 -12.45
C ALA A 284 -9.08 -12.10 -13.29
N PHE A 285 -8.29 -13.03 -12.72
CA PHE A 285 -7.80 -14.21 -13.41
C PHE A 285 -8.39 -15.50 -12.80
N ALA A 286 -8.66 -16.47 -13.66
CA ALA A 286 -9.11 -17.79 -13.23
C ALA A 286 -7.92 -18.65 -12.70
N PRO A 287 -8.20 -19.58 -11.78
CA PRO A 287 -9.50 -19.84 -11.14
C PRO A 287 -9.83 -18.82 -10.05
N ALA A 288 -11.14 -18.63 -9.81
CA ALA A 288 -11.58 -17.75 -8.72
C ALA A 288 -11.11 -18.30 -7.36
N GLU A 289 -10.71 -17.39 -6.49
CA GLU A 289 -10.29 -17.75 -5.13
C GLU A 289 -11.48 -18.30 -4.30
N PRO A 290 -11.26 -19.30 -3.45
CA PRO A 290 -12.31 -19.92 -2.66
C PRO A 290 -12.71 -19.06 -1.44
N ILE A 291 -12.99 -17.78 -1.68
CA ILE A 291 -13.17 -16.78 -0.60
C ILE A 291 -14.37 -17.10 0.32
N THR A 292 -15.44 -17.67 -0.21
CA THR A 292 -16.59 -18.06 0.58
C THR A 292 -16.22 -19.16 1.58
N GLY A 293 -15.48 -20.17 1.14
CA GLY A 293 -14.97 -21.23 1.99
C GLY A 293 -13.98 -20.71 3.02
N LEU A 294 -13.01 -19.91 2.60
CA LEU A 294 -11.98 -19.29 3.46
C LEU A 294 -12.58 -18.47 4.60
N LEU A 295 -13.69 -17.75 4.35
CA LEU A 295 -14.36 -16.91 5.34
C LEU A 295 -15.51 -17.64 6.08
N SER A 296 -15.76 -18.92 5.81
CA SER A 296 -16.81 -19.67 6.51
C SER A 296 -16.43 -19.93 7.97
N LYS A 297 -17.43 -19.92 8.87
CA LYS A 297 -17.22 -20.22 10.29
C LYS A 297 -16.83 -21.70 10.51
N ASP A 298 -17.36 -22.60 9.70
CA ASP A 298 -17.04 -24.03 9.79
C ASP A 298 -15.59 -24.31 9.39
N TYR A 299 -15.09 -23.68 8.33
CA TYR A 299 -13.67 -23.76 7.98
C TYR A 299 -12.79 -23.18 9.08
N ALA A 300 -13.16 -22.02 9.61
CA ALA A 300 -12.43 -21.41 10.72
C ALA A 300 -12.37 -22.31 11.96
N LYS A 301 -13.47 -23.03 12.27
CA LYS A 301 -13.50 -24.03 13.34
C LYS A 301 -12.55 -25.20 13.06
N ALA A 302 -12.53 -25.70 11.83
CA ALA A 302 -11.59 -26.75 11.42
C ALA A 302 -10.12 -26.31 11.52
N ARG A 303 -9.82 -25.04 11.16
CA ARG A 303 -8.49 -24.46 11.32
C ARG A 303 -8.15 -24.24 12.78
N ALA A 304 -9.07 -23.73 13.61
CA ALA A 304 -8.88 -23.54 15.05
C ALA A 304 -8.51 -24.84 15.77
N ALA A 305 -9.07 -25.98 15.34
CA ALA A 305 -8.74 -27.30 15.89
C ALA A 305 -7.27 -27.73 15.64
N GLN A 306 -6.55 -27.04 14.79
CA GLN A 306 -5.13 -27.30 14.51
C GLN A 306 -4.19 -26.51 15.45
N ILE A 307 -4.69 -25.53 16.19
CA ILE A 307 -3.91 -24.77 17.18
C ILE A 307 -3.53 -25.71 18.35
N ARG A 308 -2.24 -25.75 18.67
CA ARG A 308 -1.64 -26.63 19.69
C ARG A 308 -0.89 -25.83 20.73
N ASP A 309 -0.46 -26.48 21.81
CA ASP A 309 0.38 -25.87 22.84
C ASP A 309 1.79 -25.50 22.33
N ARG A 310 2.20 -26.11 21.22
CA ARG A 310 3.44 -25.75 20.51
C ARG A 310 3.13 -25.43 19.08
N ASN A 311 3.82 -24.42 18.55
CA ASN A 311 3.72 -24.07 17.14
C ASN A 311 4.29 -25.21 16.27
N ASP A 312 3.57 -25.53 15.19
CA ASP A 312 4.08 -26.41 14.13
C ASP A 312 4.63 -25.55 12.98
N PRO A 313 5.94 -25.52 12.76
CA PRO A 313 6.54 -24.75 11.67
C PRO A 313 6.19 -25.28 10.27
N ARG A 314 5.55 -26.46 10.18
CA ARG A 314 5.13 -27.08 8.92
C ARG A 314 3.67 -26.83 8.58
N ILE A 315 3.02 -25.87 9.26
CA ILE A 315 1.65 -25.48 8.93
C ILE A 315 1.60 -25.05 7.46
N GLY A 316 0.73 -25.74 6.71
CA GLY A 316 0.42 -25.45 5.32
C GLY A 316 -1.01 -24.93 5.14
N PRO A 317 -1.42 -24.68 3.89
CA PRO A 317 -2.77 -24.31 3.56
C PRO A 317 -3.76 -25.44 3.93
N GLY A 318 -4.96 -25.05 4.33
CA GLY A 318 -6.07 -25.98 4.47
C GLY A 318 -6.83 -26.14 3.15
N ASP A 319 -7.94 -26.89 3.19
CA ASP A 319 -8.84 -27.03 2.05
C ASP A 319 -10.19 -26.33 2.33
N PRO A 320 -10.41 -25.11 1.81
CA PRO A 320 -11.64 -24.35 2.01
C PRO A 320 -12.78 -24.76 1.08
N TYR A 321 -12.51 -25.45 -0.03
CA TYR A 321 -13.49 -25.76 -1.07
C TYR A 321 -14.71 -26.57 -0.59
N PRO A 322 -14.57 -27.63 0.24
CA PRO A 322 -15.72 -28.34 0.78
C PRO A 322 -16.68 -27.44 1.58
N PHE A 323 -16.17 -26.37 2.18
CA PHE A 323 -16.96 -25.43 2.98
C PHE A 323 -17.74 -24.39 2.16
N GLN A 324 -17.57 -24.41 0.84
CA GLN A 324 -18.41 -23.68 -0.13
C GLN A 324 -19.14 -24.59 -1.12
N GLY A 325 -19.05 -25.91 -0.92
CA GLY A 325 -19.72 -26.91 -1.75
C GLY A 325 -19.01 -27.29 -3.04
N ASP A 326 -17.72 -26.95 -3.16
CA ASP A 326 -16.93 -27.16 -4.36
C ASP A 326 -15.85 -28.25 -4.16
N SER A 327 -15.31 -28.74 -5.27
CA SER A 327 -14.13 -29.59 -5.30
C SER A 327 -12.88 -28.74 -5.46
N ASN A 328 -11.84 -29.03 -4.68
CA ASN A 328 -10.58 -28.27 -4.75
C ASN A 328 -9.75 -28.68 -5.97
N PRO A 329 -9.53 -27.78 -6.95
CA PRO A 329 -8.70 -28.08 -8.11
C PRO A 329 -7.19 -28.19 -7.78
N PHE A 330 -6.80 -27.76 -6.58
CA PHE A 330 -5.41 -27.76 -6.10
C PHE A 330 -5.15 -28.81 -5.03
N LYS A 331 -6.05 -29.78 -4.86
CA LYS A 331 -5.99 -30.75 -3.75
C LYS A 331 -4.65 -31.50 -3.69
N ASP A 332 -4.11 -31.87 -4.83
CA ASP A 332 -2.83 -32.59 -4.92
C ASP A 332 -1.62 -31.73 -4.55
N LEU A 333 -1.79 -30.41 -4.56
CA LEU A 333 -0.73 -29.46 -4.18
C LEU A 333 -0.72 -29.18 -2.67
N ILE A 334 -1.87 -29.44 -1.97
CA ILE A 334 -1.99 -29.31 -0.52
C ILE A 334 -1.20 -30.43 0.13
N GLY A 335 -0.10 -30.51 0.34
CA GLY A 335 0.70 -31.60 0.92
C GLY A 335 2.01 -31.83 0.20
N ALA A 336 2.06 -31.54 -1.10
CA ALA A 336 3.31 -31.48 -1.85
C ALA A 336 4.14 -30.24 -1.47
N GLY A 337 3.49 -29.20 -0.99
CA GLY A 337 4.13 -27.96 -0.52
C GLY A 337 4.72 -28.01 0.89
N GLN A 338 4.77 -29.19 1.53
CA GLN A 338 5.50 -29.35 2.80
C GLN A 338 7.04 -29.23 2.67
N GLY A 339 7.53 -29.05 1.44
CA GLY A 339 8.87 -28.56 1.16
C GLY A 339 8.78 -27.09 0.81
N GLY A 340 8.51 -26.25 1.81
CA GLY A 340 8.22 -24.84 1.63
C GLY A 340 9.16 -24.17 0.62
N SER A 341 8.63 -23.33 -0.24
CA SER A 341 9.29 -22.09 -0.56
C SER A 341 9.41 -21.34 0.77
N ALA A 342 10.36 -21.79 1.59
CA ALA A 342 10.86 -20.98 2.66
C ALA A 342 11.25 -19.67 1.98
N MET A 343 10.56 -18.58 2.28
CA MET A 343 11.25 -17.28 2.24
C MET A 343 12.65 -17.58 2.77
N PRO A 344 13.71 -17.20 2.07
CA PRO A 344 15.05 -17.48 2.58
C PRO A 344 15.03 -17.07 4.03
N ALA A 345 15.38 -18.01 4.93
CA ALA A 345 15.35 -17.78 6.36
C ALA A 345 16.08 -16.46 6.56
N MET A 346 15.37 -15.45 7.08
CA MET A 346 16.04 -14.22 7.46
C MET A 346 17.22 -14.68 8.32
N PRO A 347 18.45 -14.27 7.98
CA PRO A 347 19.59 -14.66 8.77
C PRO A 347 19.24 -14.36 10.23
N ALA A 348 19.37 -15.35 11.09
CA ALA A 348 19.08 -15.20 12.49
C ALA A 348 19.86 -13.96 12.97
N VAL A 349 19.13 -12.87 13.22
CA VAL A 349 19.74 -11.71 13.86
C VAL A 349 20.24 -12.25 15.20
N PRO A 350 21.55 -12.22 15.46
CA PRO A 350 22.02 -12.62 16.77
C PRO A 350 21.24 -11.79 17.79
N ALA A 351 20.55 -12.44 18.71
CA ALA A 351 19.85 -11.75 19.78
C ALA A 351 20.87 -10.83 20.46
N ALA A 352 20.77 -9.54 20.21
CA ALA A 352 21.54 -8.58 21.01
C ALA A 352 21.17 -8.85 22.47
N PRO A 353 22.14 -8.92 23.37
CA PRO A 353 21.84 -9.12 24.78
C PRO A 353 20.89 -8.00 25.21
N VAL A 354 19.68 -8.38 25.58
CA VAL A 354 18.69 -7.45 26.15
C VAL A 354 19.29 -7.00 27.49
N PRO A 355 19.65 -5.72 27.63
CA PRO A 355 20.09 -5.25 28.94
C PRO A 355 18.95 -5.45 29.93
N PRO A 356 19.23 -5.84 31.19
CA PRO A 356 18.21 -6.01 32.21
C PRO A 356 17.44 -4.70 32.36
N ASN A 357 16.12 -4.79 32.19
CA ASN A 357 15.23 -3.64 32.23
C ASN A 357 14.83 -3.34 33.68
N ASP A 358 15.77 -2.82 34.47
CA ASP A 358 15.58 -2.47 35.89
C ASP A 358 15.02 -1.04 36.08
N ARG A 359 14.47 -0.42 35.03
CA ARG A 359 13.84 0.90 35.17
C ARG A 359 12.32 0.75 35.24
N PRO A 360 11.68 1.17 36.34
CA PRO A 360 10.24 1.22 36.39
C PRO A 360 9.71 2.19 35.32
N TYR A 361 8.68 1.77 34.58
CA TYR A 361 7.97 2.59 33.62
C TYR A 361 7.43 3.84 34.32
N SER A 362 7.96 5.01 34.01
CA SER A 362 7.44 6.29 34.48
C SER A 362 6.54 6.90 33.39
N PRO A 363 5.27 7.20 33.67
CA PRO A 363 4.35 7.77 32.69
C PRO A 363 4.50 9.29 32.53
N SER A 364 5.63 9.87 32.84
CA SER A 364 5.90 11.29 32.61
C SER A 364 6.29 11.49 31.15
N GLY A 365 5.37 12.11 30.37
CA GLY A 365 5.49 12.38 28.95
C GLY A 365 6.59 13.38 28.57
N VAL A 366 7.84 13.00 28.74
CA VAL A 366 8.97 13.63 28.09
C VAL A 366 9.31 12.77 26.88
N VAL A 367 8.90 13.20 25.69
CA VAL A 367 9.44 12.68 24.44
C VAL A 367 10.95 12.93 24.49
N PRO A 368 11.82 11.91 24.40
CA PRO A 368 13.24 12.13 24.33
C PRO A 368 13.51 13.02 23.12
N THR A 369 14.11 14.17 23.33
CA THR A 369 14.71 14.94 22.24
C THR A 369 15.72 14.02 21.57
N VAL A 370 15.50 13.73 20.29
CA VAL A 370 16.41 12.93 19.47
C VAL A 370 17.77 13.65 19.52
N ASP A 371 18.76 12.99 20.10
CA ASP A 371 20.12 13.50 20.15
C ASP A 371 20.60 13.66 18.69
N SER A 372 20.78 14.88 18.25
CA SER A 372 21.25 15.23 16.92
C SER A 372 22.68 14.73 16.62
N ARG A 373 23.27 13.98 17.54
CA ARG A 373 24.61 13.37 17.45
C ARG A 373 24.57 11.88 17.16
N LEU A 374 23.52 11.36 16.49
CA LEU A 374 23.65 10.02 15.92
C LEU A 374 24.80 10.04 14.92
N PRO A 375 25.82 9.17 15.08
CA PRO A 375 26.94 9.14 14.17
C PRO A 375 26.42 8.96 12.74
N ASP A 376 26.95 9.78 11.85
CA ASP A 376 26.73 9.67 10.41
C ASP A 376 27.16 8.26 9.97
N ARG A 377 26.19 7.33 9.97
CA ARG A 377 26.39 6.00 9.45
C ARG A 377 26.23 6.09 7.94
N SER A 378 27.32 6.45 7.28
CA SER A 378 27.45 6.43 5.81
C SER A 378 27.49 5.02 5.21
N TYR A 379 27.05 4.01 5.96
CA TYR A 379 26.95 2.64 5.45
C TYR A 379 25.62 2.47 4.69
N PRO A 380 25.65 1.86 3.50
CA PRO A 380 24.40 1.44 2.85
C PRO A 380 23.64 0.55 3.84
N LEU A 381 22.34 0.83 3.98
CA LEU A 381 21.45 -0.07 4.72
C LEU A 381 21.59 -1.46 4.10
N ASP A 382 21.75 -2.51 4.91
CA ASP A 382 21.61 -3.86 4.39
C ASP A 382 20.15 -4.11 3.93
N ASP A 383 19.92 -5.17 3.18
CA ASP A 383 18.59 -5.48 2.62
C ASP A 383 17.51 -5.62 3.71
N ALA A 384 17.88 -6.08 4.90
CA ALA A 384 16.98 -6.24 6.03
C ALA A 384 16.63 -4.87 6.66
N GLU A 385 17.59 -3.97 6.77
CA GLU A 385 17.38 -2.60 7.27
C GLU A 385 16.58 -1.77 6.26
N GLN A 386 16.81 -1.94 4.95
CA GLN A 386 15.98 -1.33 3.91
C GLN A 386 14.54 -1.86 3.97
N ALA A 387 14.35 -3.17 4.14
CA ALA A 387 13.04 -3.78 4.28
C ALA A 387 12.27 -3.28 5.52
N PHE A 388 12.97 -2.97 6.62
CA PHE A 388 12.38 -2.43 7.83
C PHE A 388 11.78 -1.02 7.63
N TRP A 389 12.39 -0.19 6.78
CA TRP A 389 11.92 1.18 6.50
C TRP A 389 10.87 1.27 5.41
N ARG A 390 10.55 0.16 4.74
CA ARG A 390 9.45 0.09 3.80
C ARG A 390 8.14 0.23 4.54
N GLY A 391 7.32 1.18 4.12
CA GLY A 391 6.10 1.51 4.83
C GLY A 391 4.92 1.79 3.90
N THR A 392 3.77 1.78 4.52
CA THR A 392 2.49 2.21 3.98
C THR A 392 1.84 3.08 5.05
N THR A 393 1.01 4.02 4.65
CA THR A 393 0.30 4.87 5.60
C THR A 393 -1.20 4.61 5.54
N SER A 394 -1.93 5.15 6.51
CA SER A 394 -3.38 5.18 6.47
C SER A 394 -3.89 6.55 6.90
N VAL A 395 -5.00 6.95 6.31
CA VAL A 395 -5.72 8.17 6.68
C VAL A 395 -7.15 7.80 7.02
N ILE A 396 -7.58 8.13 8.22
CA ILE A 396 -8.93 7.86 8.71
C ILE A 396 -9.59 9.19 9.04
N ALA A 397 -10.83 9.36 8.60
CA ALA A 397 -11.64 10.54 8.90
C ALA A 397 -13.08 10.13 9.18
N ALA A 398 -13.72 10.88 10.08
CA ALA A 398 -15.14 10.78 10.35
C ALA A 398 -15.72 12.19 10.50
N ASP A 399 -16.99 12.35 10.17
CA ASP A 399 -17.68 13.63 10.32
C ASP A 399 -18.97 13.54 11.18
N ALA A 400 -19.55 14.70 11.49
CA ALA A 400 -20.77 14.79 12.27
C ALA A 400 -22.02 14.24 11.55
N GLU A 401 -21.97 14.03 10.25
CA GLU A 401 -23.05 13.42 9.47
C GLU A 401 -22.98 11.89 9.45
N GLY A 402 -21.97 11.32 10.10
CA GLY A 402 -21.78 9.89 10.26
C GLY A 402 -21.00 9.22 9.12
N TRP A 403 -20.39 9.97 8.21
CA TRP A 403 -19.42 9.43 7.26
C TRP A 403 -18.17 8.95 7.99
N LEU A 404 -17.65 7.82 7.57
CA LEU A 404 -16.36 7.33 8.02
C LEU A 404 -15.59 6.82 6.81
N VAL A 405 -14.36 7.29 6.67
CA VAL A 405 -13.48 6.93 5.54
C VAL A 405 -12.16 6.42 6.10
N SER A 406 -11.76 5.26 5.63
CA SER A 406 -10.42 4.69 5.89
C SER A 406 -9.72 4.48 4.56
N VAL A 407 -8.65 5.21 4.32
CA VAL A 407 -7.86 5.15 3.08
C VAL A 407 -6.48 4.62 3.42
N THR A 408 -6.02 3.65 2.65
CA THR A 408 -4.65 3.13 2.72
C THR A 408 -4.00 3.39 1.36
N PRO A 409 -3.38 4.56 1.17
CA PRO A 409 -2.59 4.83 -0.01
C PRO A 409 -1.21 4.21 0.12
N SER A 410 -0.60 3.87 -1.00
CA SER A 410 0.80 3.45 -1.07
C SER A 410 1.44 4.04 -2.32
N GLY A 411 2.75 4.17 -2.36
CA GLY A 411 3.41 4.83 -3.48
C GLY A 411 4.73 4.18 -3.89
N GLY A 412 5.04 3.03 -3.35
CA GLY A 412 6.40 2.52 -3.38
C GLY A 412 7.24 3.21 -2.29
N TRP A 413 8.52 3.10 -2.40
CA TRP A 413 9.45 3.62 -1.39
C TRP A 413 10.60 4.36 -2.10
N ILE A 414 11.23 5.29 -1.42
CA ILE A 414 12.52 5.78 -1.89
C ILE A 414 13.49 4.56 -1.88
N PRO A 415 14.11 4.21 -3.01
CA PRO A 415 14.33 4.95 -4.25
C PRO A 415 13.40 4.58 -5.42
N ALA A 416 12.21 4.07 -5.22
CA ALA A 416 11.28 3.69 -6.29
C ALA A 416 10.54 4.89 -6.94
N VAL A 417 11.00 6.10 -6.72
CA VAL A 417 10.36 7.36 -7.15
C VAL A 417 10.79 7.73 -8.57
#